data_d96a5533b19b2192614796d7152f92bd
#
_entry.id   d96a5533b19b2192614796d7152f92bd
#
_cell.length_a   1.000
_cell.length_b   1.000
_cell.length_c   1.000
_cell.angle_alpha   90.00
_cell.angle_beta   90.00
_cell.angle_gamma   90.00
#
_symmetry.space_group_name_H-M   'P 1'
#
loop_
_entity.id
_entity.type
_entity.pdbx_description
1 polymer ?
#
loop_
_entity_poly.entity_id
_entity_poly.type
_entity_poly.pdbx_seq_one_letter_code
_entity_poly.pdbx_strand_id
1 'polypeptide(L)'
;VTQLDLAIRGGTIVTASDEFRGDIGIRDGRIVSIAERIEGAAREIDATGLLALPGGIDSHVHISQASGPDVVMADDFASATRAAAAGGNTMVLPFALQEKGTSLRACVESYRKLAEGECYIDTAFHLIISDPTAVVLGQELPALVKDGYTSFKVFMTYDDLVLSDKQLLEVFEVARREEALVMVHCEGYDAIRFLTSKLEREGHIAPYYHGTSRPQAVEREATHRAISHAEVIGVPIMIVHVSGREAMEQVRWAQQRGLPVHAETCPQYITLTADDMKGLNMDITGAKYVCSPPPRDAESQQAIWEGITTGVFQTFSSDHCPFRYDDPKGKLTPNARTSFRWVPNGIPGVETRLPILFSEGVSKGRITLQKFVELTATNHARIYGLYPRKGSIGVGFDADVVLWDPKLKKKIQQTDLHHGADYTPWEGFDVTGWPVTTIARGRVVYEQGKIVGDKGAGELLSRGKSSLV
;
A
#
# COMPACT_ATOMS: atom_id res chain seq x y z
N VAL A 1 -16.86 4.38 -38.36
CA VAL A 1 -16.59 3.75 -37.02
C VAL A 1 -15.13 4.03 -36.72
N THR A 2 -14.87 4.78 -35.65
CA THR A 2 -13.50 5.09 -35.24
C THR A 2 -12.85 3.80 -34.76
N GLN A 3 -11.67 3.48 -35.28
CA GLN A 3 -10.91 2.25 -34.97
C GLN A 3 -10.56 2.20 -33.48
N LEU A 4 -10.55 1.01 -32.86
CA LEU A 4 -10.03 0.78 -31.53
C LEU A 4 -8.50 0.78 -31.55
N ASP A 5 -7.88 1.31 -30.50
CA ASP A 5 -6.42 1.30 -30.35
C ASP A 5 -5.94 -0.11 -29.97
N LEU A 6 -6.67 -0.77 -29.06
CA LEU A 6 -6.33 -2.07 -28.53
C LEU A 6 -7.60 -2.89 -28.28
N ALA A 7 -7.54 -4.18 -28.59
CA ALA A 7 -8.51 -5.19 -28.14
C ALA A 7 -7.79 -6.27 -27.33
N ILE A 8 -8.33 -6.59 -26.15
CA ILE A 8 -7.93 -7.74 -25.33
C ILE A 8 -8.98 -8.82 -25.58
N ARG A 9 -8.56 -9.99 -26.05
CA ARG A 9 -9.47 -11.02 -26.58
C ARG A 9 -9.49 -12.27 -25.74
N GLY A 10 -10.69 -12.82 -25.54
CA GLY A 10 -10.93 -14.18 -25.06
C GLY A 10 -10.55 -14.43 -23.59
N GLY A 11 -10.24 -13.38 -22.84
CA GLY A 11 -9.92 -13.48 -21.41
C GLY A 11 -11.14 -13.72 -20.55
N THR A 12 -10.91 -14.20 -19.32
CA THR A 12 -11.93 -14.18 -18.27
C THR A 12 -11.85 -12.86 -17.53
N ILE A 13 -12.84 -12.00 -17.74
CA ILE A 13 -12.95 -10.69 -17.10
C ILE A 13 -13.49 -10.89 -15.70
N VAL A 14 -12.80 -10.33 -14.70
CA VAL A 14 -13.20 -10.40 -13.30
C VAL A 14 -13.33 -8.99 -12.73
N THR A 15 -14.44 -8.70 -12.10
CA THR A 15 -14.69 -7.49 -11.32
C THR A 15 -14.92 -7.85 -9.85
N ALA A 16 -15.18 -6.89 -9.00
CA ALA A 16 -15.54 -7.16 -7.59
C ALA A 16 -16.90 -7.88 -7.43
N SER A 17 -17.73 -7.94 -8.49
CA SER A 17 -19.06 -8.54 -8.47
C SER A 17 -19.25 -9.68 -9.46
N ASP A 18 -18.53 -9.67 -10.58
CA ASP A 18 -18.81 -10.54 -11.73
C ASP A 18 -17.56 -11.24 -12.25
N GLU A 19 -17.79 -12.37 -12.93
CA GLU A 19 -16.80 -13.12 -13.70
C GLU A 19 -17.46 -13.64 -14.98
N PHE A 20 -16.90 -13.27 -16.13
CA PHE A 20 -17.43 -13.70 -17.44
C PHE A 20 -16.34 -13.67 -18.53
N ARG A 21 -16.55 -14.41 -19.61
CA ARG A 21 -15.66 -14.37 -20.78
C ARG A 21 -16.08 -13.26 -21.74
N GLY A 22 -15.10 -12.58 -22.30
CA GLY A 22 -15.35 -11.54 -23.28
C GLY A 22 -14.10 -10.84 -23.76
N ASP A 23 -14.29 -9.96 -24.74
CA ASP A 23 -13.28 -9.07 -25.27
C ASP A 23 -13.45 -7.67 -24.66
N ILE A 24 -12.34 -6.95 -24.49
CA ILE A 24 -12.31 -5.58 -24.02
C ILE A 24 -11.76 -4.70 -25.14
N GLY A 25 -12.56 -3.72 -25.60
CA GLY A 25 -12.19 -2.73 -26.60
C GLY A 25 -11.77 -1.42 -25.94
N ILE A 26 -10.59 -0.94 -26.34
CA ILE A 26 -9.92 0.22 -25.74
C ILE A 26 -9.67 1.27 -26.82
N ARG A 27 -9.95 2.53 -26.48
CA ARG A 27 -9.65 3.71 -27.30
C ARG A 27 -9.36 4.92 -26.41
N ASP A 28 -8.35 5.70 -26.77
CA ASP A 28 -7.92 6.91 -26.05
C ASP A 28 -7.70 6.65 -24.55
N GLY A 29 -7.10 5.49 -24.22
CA GLY A 29 -6.80 5.10 -22.85
C GLY A 29 -7.99 4.66 -22.00
N ARG A 30 -9.18 4.51 -22.59
CA ARG A 30 -10.41 4.12 -21.90
C ARG A 30 -11.03 2.85 -22.47
N ILE A 31 -11.72 2.12 -21.62
CA ILE A 31 -12.56 1.00 -22.04
C ILE A 31 -13.83 1.59 -22.69
N VAL A 32 -14.03 1.31 -23.96
CA VAL A 32 -15.17 1.83 -24.73
C VAL A 32 -16.18 0.74 -25.11
N SER A 33 -15.79 -0.53 -25.03
CA SER A 33 -16.69 -1.66 -25.28
C SER A 33 -16.25 -2.91 -24.55
N ILE A 34 -17.20 -3.71 -24.12
CA ILE A 34 -17.03 -5.07 -23.63
C ILE A 34 -18.08 -5.91 -24.34
N ALA A 35 -17.66 -6.97 -25.04
CA ALA A 35 -18.55 -7.83 -25.81
C ALA A 35 -18.00 -9.26 -25.90
N GLU A 36 -18.82 -10.19 -26.33
CA GLU A 36 -18.41 -11.59 -26.59
C GLU A 36 -17.29 -11.65 -27.64
N ARG A 37 -17.34 -10.76 -28.63
CA ARG A 37 -16.32 -10.62 -29.68
C ARG A 37 -16.23 -9.18 -30.16
N ILE A 38 -15.00 -8.69 -30.29
CA ILE A 38 -14.67 -7.36 -30.82
C ILE A 38 -13.75 -7.50 -32.03
N GLU A 39 -13.99 -6.73 -33.08
CA GLU A 39 -13.18 -6.71 -34.31
C GLU A 39 -12.68 -5.29 -34.63
N GLY A 40 -11.58 -5.19 -35.38
CA GLY A 40 -11.13 -3.95 -35.96
C GLY A 40 -10.28 -3.06 -35.05
N ALA A 41 -9.51 -3.64 -34.14
CA ALA A 41 -8.50 -2.91 -33.36
C ALA A 41 -7.16 -2.80 -34.11
N ALA A 42 -6.42 -1.72 -33.85
CA ALA A 42 -5.07 -1.51 -34.38
C ALA A 42 -4.07 -2.53 -33.80
N ARG A 43 -4.23 -2.88 -32.53
CA ARG A 43 -3.46 -3.89 -31.81
C ARG A 43 -4.41 -4.88 -31.12
N GLU A 44 -4.02 -6.14 -31.07
CA GLU A 44 -4.77 -7.17 -30.38
C GLU A 44 -3.85 -7.93 -29.43
N ILE A 45 -4.37 -8.28 -28.24
CA ILE A 45 -3.70 -9.13 -27.26
C ILE A 45 -4.58 -10.34 -26.99
N ASP A 46 -4.05 -11.53 -27.21
CA ASP A 46 -4.72 -12.78 -26.86
C ASP A 46 -4.60 -13.05 -25.35
N ALA A 47 -5.72 -13.04 -24.66
CA ALA A 47 -5.84 -13.33 -23.24
C ALA A 47 -6.50 -14.70 -22.98
N THR A 48 -6.53 -15.58 -23.99
CA THR A 48 -7.12 -16.91 -23.84
C THR A 48 -6.43 -17.69 -22.72
N GLY A 49 -7.21 -18.16 -21.76
CA GLY A 49 -6.71 -18.87 -20.56
C GLY A 49 -6.18 -17.97 -19.44
N LEU A 50 -6.16 -16.66 -19.64
CA LEU A 50 -5.77 -15.66 -18.64
C LEU A 50 -7.01 -15.03 -18.00
N LEU A 51 -6.82 -14.50 -16.79
CA LEU A 51 -7.76 -13.58 -16.17
C LEU A 51 -7.43 -12.13 -16.62
N ALA A 52 -8.47 -11.37 -16.95
CA ALA A 52 -8.37 -9.92 -17.12
C ALA A 52 -8.92 -9.27 -15.83
N LEU A 53 -8.01 -8.78 -15.02
CA LEU A 53 -8.30 -8.14 -13.73
C LEU A 53 -8.18 -6.62 -13.88
N PRO A 54 -8.91 -5.80 -13.10
CA PRO A 54 -8.58 -4.38 -12.97
C PRO A 54 -7.14 -4.21 -12.49
N GLY A 55 -6.45 -3.22 -13.00
CA GLY A 55 -5.13 -2.87 -12.50
C GLY A 55 -5.13 -2.66 -10.99
N GLY A 56 -4.17 -3.27 -10.29
CA GLY A 56 -4.01 -3.10 -8.85
C GLY A 56 -3.76 -1.64 -8.50
N ILE A 57 -4.32 -1.22 -7.36
CA ILE A 57 -4.05 0.08 -6.74
C ILE A 57 -3.37 -0.20 -5.41
N ASP A 58 -2.15 0.30 -5.23
CA ASP A 58 -1.46 0.22 -3.95
C ASP A 58 -1.50 1.58 -3.24
N SER A 59 -2.37 1.68 -2.24
CA SER A 59 -2.60 2.94 -1.52
C SER A 59 -1.68 3.15 -0.32
N HIS A 60 -0.66 2.30 -0.15
CA HIS A 60 0.29 2.45 0.95
C HIS A 60 1.70 2.10 0.49
N VAL A 61 2.39 3.09 -0.03
CA VAL A 61 3.77 2.96 -0.51
C VAL A 61 4.61 4.17 -0.09
N HIS A 62 5.86 3.95 0.27
CA HIS A 62 6.81 5.00 0.58
C HIS A 62 7.85 5.09 -0.55
N ILE A 63 7.90 6.23 -1.22
CA ILE A 63 8.76 6.48 -2.40
C ILE A 63 9.49 7.79 -2.19
N SER A 64 10.80 7.81 -2.38
CA SER A 64 11.63 9.04 -2.24
C SER A 64 11.33 9.85 -0.98
N GLN A 65 10.88 9.20 0.08
CA GLN A 65 10.53 9.86 1.33
C GLN A 65 11.78 10.06 2.18
N ALA A 66 11.91 11.25 2.78
CA ALA A 66 12.97 11.52 3.75
C ALA A 66 12.82 10.59 4.97
N SER A 67 13.90 9.89 5.32
CA SER A 67 13.90 8.86 6.37
C SER A 67 14.96 9.11 7.46
N GLY A 68 15.46 10.34 7.54
CA GLY A 68 16.52 10.79 8.45
C GLY A 68 17.78 11.23 7.70
N PRO A 69 18.73 11.87 8.38
CA PRO A 69 19.86 12.53 7.71
C PRO A 69 20.83 11.58 7.00
N ASP A 70 20.92 10.33 7.43
CA ASP A 70 21.86 9.34 6.92
C ASP A 70 21.17 8.09 6.35
N VAL A 71 19.84 8.13 6.13
CA VAL A 71 19.06 7.00 5.61
C VAL A 71 18.47 7.37 4.26
N VAL A 72 18.71 6.53 3.26
CA VAL A 72 18.22 6.70 1.90
C VAL A 72 17.26 5.56 1.54
N MET A 73 16.07 5.94 1.11
CA MET A 73 15.10 5.00 0.57
C MET A 73 15.61 4.41 -0.76
N ALA A 74 15.42 3.11 -0.97
CA ALA A 74 15.98 2.39 -2.12
C ALA A 74 15.27 2.73 -3.44
N ASP A 75 14.01 3.18 -3.37
CA ASP A 75 13.22 3.47 -4.55
C ASP A 75 12.89 4.96 -4.70
N ASP A 76 13.11 5.45 -5.91
CA ASP A 76 12.54 6.67 -6.44
C ASP A 76 11.22 6.38 -7.20
N PHE A 77 10.60 7.42 -7.77
CA PHE A 77 9.35 7.27 -8.52
C PHE A 77 9.49 6.38 -9.76
N ALA A 78 10.63 6.41 -10.42
CA ALA A 78 10.86 5.57 -11.61
C ALA A 78 10.97 4.10 -11.22
N SER A 79 11.82 3.75 -10.25
CA SER A 79 12.03 2.36 -9.82
C SER A 79 10.81 1.77 -9.12
N ALA A 80 10.16 2.53 -8.22
CA ALA A 80 8.96 2.07 -7.52
C ALA A 80 7.78 1.82 -8.45
N THR A 81 7.49 2.75 -9.38
CA THR A 81 6.35 2.60 -10.30
C THR A 81 6.60 1.55 -11.36
N ARG A 82 7.86 1.32 -11.75
CA ARG A 82 8.28 0.20 -12.59
C ARG A 82 8.04 -1.14 -11.88
N ALA A 83 8.48 -1.27 -10.63
CA ALA A 83 8.26 -2.46 -9.82
C ALA A 83 6.76 -2.71 -9.56
N ALA A 84 6.00 -1.65 -9.27
CA ALA A 84 4.56 -1.73 -9.11
C ALA A 84 3.87 -2.28 -10.38
N ALA A 85 4.25 -1.79 -11.56
CA ALA A 85 3.72 -2.29 -12.83
C ALA A 85 4.06 -3.77 -13.04
N ALA A 86 5.28 -4.21 -12.73
CA ALA A 86 5.69 -5.61 -12.83
C ALA A 86 4.89 -6.53 -11.88
N GLY A 87 4.44 -5.98 -10.73
CA GLY A 87 3.56 -6.66 -9.78
C GLY A 87 2.07 -6.59 -10.11
N GLY A 88 1.67 -5.99 -11.26
CA GLY A 88 0.26 -5.89 -11.68
C GLY A 88 -0.47 -4.65 -11.16
N ASN A 89 0.24 -3.66 -10.64
CA ASN A 89 -0.37 -2.39 -10.24
C ASN A 89 -0.36 -1.40 -11.42
N THR A 90 -1.42 -0.61 -11.54
CA THR A 90 -1.53 0.49 -12.50
C THR A 90 -1.60 1.85 -11.82
N MET A 91 -1.62 1.84 -10.48
CA MET A 91 -1.60 3.06 -9.68
C MET A 91 -0.98 2.81 -8.31
N VAL A 92 -0.27 3.82 -7.81
CA VAL A 92 0.26 3.87 -6.44
C VAL A 92 -0.09 5.20 -5.78
N LEU A 93 -0.29 5.19 -4.46
CA LEU A 93 -0.55 6.39 -3.67
C LEU A 93 0.52 6.53 -2.57
N PRO A 94 1.66 7.18 -2.88
CA PRO A 94 2.68 7.48 -1.89
C PRO A 94 2.33 8.69 -1.01
N PHE A 95 3.18 8.93 -0.02
CA PHE A 95 2.99 9.94 1.02
C PHE A 95 3.91 11.14 0.83
N ALA A 96 3.33 12.32 0.64
CA ALA A 96 4.05 13.58 0.75
C ALA A 96 4.23 13.92 2.25
N LEU A 97 5.48 13.91 2.72
CA LEU A 97 5.84 14.12 4.12
C LEU A 97 5.99 15.61 4.42
N GLN A 98 5.24 16.10 5.41
CA GLN A 98 5.50 17.40 6.00
C GLN A 98 6.75 17.35 6.90
N GLU A 99 7.69 18.23 6.69
CA GLU A 99 8.80 18.47 7.62
C GLU A 99 8.37 19.50 8.67
N LYS A 100 8.66 19.23 9.96
CA LYS A 100 8.30 20.17 11.05
C LYS A 100 8.89 21.56 10.82
N GLY A 101 8.11 22.58 11.07
CA GLY A 101 8.48 23.98 10.85
C GLY A 101 8.41 24.45 9.40
N THR A 102 7.91 23.62 8.47
CA THR A 102 7.76 23.99 7.06
C THR A 102 6.29 24.02 6.64
N SER A 103 6.02 24.73 5.53
CA SER A 103 4.70 24.73 4.90
C SER A 103 4.39 23.34 4.32
N LEU A 104 3.23 22.79 4.66
CA LEU A 104 2.76 21.53 4.08
C LEU A 104 2.62 21.66 2.55
N ARG A 105 2.12 22.80 2.05
CA ARG A 105 1.99 23.05 0.62
C ARG A 105 3.37 23.03 -0.08
N ALA A 106 4.39 23.61 0.54
CA ALA A 106 5.75 23.60 -0.01
C ALA A 106 6.32 22.16 -0.06
N CYS A 107 6.05 21.34 0.98
CA CYS A 107 6.45 19.93 0.99
C CYS A 107 5.76 19.14 -0.13
N VAL A 108 4.46 19.34 -0.34
CA VAL A 108 3.69 18.69 -1.42
C VAL A 108 4.24 19.09 -2.79
N GLU A 109 4.52 20.36 -3.02
CA GLU A 109 5.07 20.84 -4.27
C GLU A 109 6.48 20.28 -4.55
N SER A 110 7.32 20.21 -3.53
CA SER A 110 8.65 19.59 -3.64
C SER A 110 8.55 18.11 -3.97
N TYR A 111 7.63 17.38 -3.31
CA TYR A 111 7.42 15.96 -3.57
C TYR A 111 6.84 15.70 -4.96
N ARG A 112 5.94 16.57 -5.43
CA ARG A 112 5.39 16.53 -6.77
C ARG A 112 6.48 16.61 -7.85
N LYS A 113 7.46 17.51 -7.68
CA LYS A 113 8.60 17.65 -8.59
C LYS A 113 9.44 16.38 -8.73
N LEU A 114 9.52 15.55 -7.68
CA LEU A 114 10.21 14.26 -7.74
C LEU A 114 9.46 13.23 -8.60
N ALA A 115 8.15 13.38 -8.74
CA ALA A 115 7.32 12.46 -9.52
C ALA A 115 7.17 12.88 -11.00
N GLU A 116 7.34 14.17 -11.31
CA GLU A 116 7.11 14.72 -12.67
C GLU A 116 8.04 14.06 -13.69
N GLY A 117 7.44 13.42 -14.71
CA GLY A 117 8.16 12.76 -15.80
C GLY A 117 8.90 11.47 -15.39
N GLU A 118 8.69 10.97 -14.18
CA GLU A 118 9.39 9.79 -13.67
C GLU A 118 8.51 8.51 -13.64
N CYS A 119 7.19 8.66 -13.49
CA CYS A 119 6.29 7.54 -13.21
C CYS A 119 5.96 6.72 -14.47
N TYR A 120 5.99 5.39 -14.38
CA TYR A 120 5.52 4.47 -15.42
C TYR A 120 4.01 4.24 -15.37
N ILE A 121 3.41 4.37 -14.21
CA ILE A 121 1.97 4.22 -13.94
C ILE A 121 1.45 5.44 -13.19
N ASP A 122 0.13 5.56 -13.06
CA ASP A 122 -0.48 6.71 -12.42
C ASP A 122 -0.19 6.77 -10.93
N THR A 123 -0.15 7.98 -10.38
CA THR A 123 0.09 8.26 -8.97
C THR A 123 -0.90 9.28 -8.43
N ALA A 124 -1.11 9.27 -7.12
CA ALA A 124 -1.73 10.35 -6.36
C ALA A 124 -1.14 10.34 -4.94
N PHE A 125 -1.21 11.46 -4.21
CA PHE A 125 -0.53 11.55 -2.92
C PHE A 125 -1.48 11.55 -1.74
N HIS A 126 -1.07 10.89 -0.65
CA HIS A 126 -1.53 11.17 0.71
C HIS A 126 -0.63 12.25 1.32
N LEU A 127 -1.15 12.95 2.33
CA LEU A 127 -0.40 13.97 3.06
C LEU A 127 -0.05 13.49 4.46
N ILE A 128 1.23 13.34 4.80
CA ILE A 128 1.64 13.11 6.19
C ILE A 128 1.65 14.45 6.92
N ILE A 129 0.87 14.53 8.00
CA ILE A 129 0.79 15.70 8.87
C ILE A 129 1.61 15.42 10.11
N SER A 130 2.72 16.13 10.27
CA SER A 130 3.64 16.01 11.42
C SER A 130 3.69 17.28 12.27
N ASP A 131 3.20 18.41 11.72
CA ASP A 131 3.20 19.72 12.38
C ASP A 131 1.90 20.48 12.08
N PRO A 132 0.78 20.14 12.77
CA PRO A 132 -0.53 20.72 12.52
C PRO A 132 -0.64 22.12 13.16
N THR A 133 0.07 23.09 12.61
CA THR A 133 -0.02 24.50 13.02
C THR A 133 -1.37 25.12 12.65
N ALA A 134 -1.71 26.25 13.25
CA ALA A 134 -2.95 26.98 12.90
C ALA A 134 -3.04 27.32 11.41
N VAL A 135 -1.91 27.59 10.75
CA VAL A 135 -1.86 27.87 9.31
C VAL A 135 -2.12 26.58 8.51
N VAL A 136 -1.50 25.48 8.89
CA VAL A 136 -1.72 24.18 8.24
C VAL A 136 -3.19 23.77 8.34
N LEU A 137 -3.74 23.79 9.55
CA LEU A 137 -5.13 23.36 9.81
C LEU A 137 -6.18 24.32 9.21
N GLY A 138 -5.93 25.61 9.26
CA GLY A 138 -6.91 26.63 8.87
C GLY A 138 -6.84 27.05 7.40
N GLN A 139 -5.72 26.88 6.73
CA GLN A 139 -5.50 27.39 5.37
C GLN A 139 -4.96 26.33 4.41
N GLU A 140 -3.84 25.65 4.74
CA GLU A 140 -3.16 24.79 3.79
C GLU A 140 -3.94 23.47 3.54
N LEU A 141 -4.39 22.78 4.60
CA LEU A 141 -5.16 21.55 4.43
C LEU A 141 -6.47 21.76 3.66
N PRO A 142 -7.32 22.75 3.98
CA PRO A 142 -8.52 23.01 3.19
C PRO A 142 -8.23 23.30 1.71
N ALA A 143 -7.16 24.03 1.43
CA ALA A 143 -6.75 24.33 0.06
C ALA A 143 -6.26 23.09 -0.68
N LEU A 144 -5.43 22.25 -0.04
CA LEU A 144 -4.93 21.01 -0.62
C LEU A 144 -6.04 19.98 -0.87
N VAL A 145 -7.06 19.91 0.01
CA VAL A 145 -8.24 19.06 -0.26
C VAL A 145 -8.97 19.51 -1.52
N LYS A 146 -9.15 20.80 -1.74
CA LYS A 146 -9.72 21.35 -2.99
C LYS A 146 -8.87 21.03 -4.22
N ASP A 147 -7.56 20.95 -4.06
CA ASP A 147 -6.62 20.57 -5.13
C ASP A 147 -6.64 19.04 -5.39
N GLY A 148 -7.41 18.26 -4.62
CA GLY A 148 -7.58 16.81 -4.82
C GLY A 148 -6.72 15.92 -3.91
N TYR A 149 -6.12 16.47 -2.85
CA TYR A 149 -5.41 15.71 -1.81
C TYR A 149 -6.37 15.38 -0.67
N THR A 150 -7.21 14.38 -0.84
CA THR A 150 -8.38 14.09 0.00
C THR A 150 -8.14 13.08 1.11
N SER A 151 -6.89 12.78 1.45
CA SER A 151 -6.53 11.90 2.55
C SER A 151 -5.26 12.34 3.26
N PHE A 152 -5.27 12.20 4.59
CA PHE A 152 -4.18 12.57 5.49
C PHE A 152 -3.64 11.35 6.21
N LYS A 153 -2.35 11.29 6.46
CA LYS A 153 -1.71 10.27 7.30
C LYS A 153 -1.19 10.92 8.56
N VAL A 154 -1.51 10.34 9.70
CA VAL A 154 -1.02 10.75 11.02
C VAL A 154 -0.40 9.56 11.75
N PHE A 155 0.50 9.84 12.67
CA PHE A 155 1.25 8.84 13.42
C PHE A 155 1.05 9.01 14.93
N MET A 156 0.88 7.89 15.62
CA MET A 156 0.85 7.81 17.08
C MET A 156 2.18 7.33 17.64
N THR A 157 3.21 7.22 16.82
CA THR A 157 4.58 6.84 17.16
C THR A 157 5.59 7.60 16.31
N TYR A 158 6.89 7.37 16.51
CA TYR A 158 8.07 8.03 15.93
C TYR A 158 8.32 9.45 16.42
N ASP A 159 9.57 9.71 16.83
CA ASP A 159 9.99 10.99 17.47
C ASP A 159 9.64 12.23 16.61
N ASP A 160 9.81 12.13 15.29
CA ASP A 160 9.57 13.24 14.36
C ASP A 160 8.14 13.34 13.83
N LEU A 161 7.32 12.29 14.00
CA LEU A 161 6.00 12.17 13.39
C LEU A 161 4.85 12.12 14.40
N VAL A 162 5.12 11.72 15.63
CA VAL A 162 4.07 11.52 16.65
C VAL A 162 3.29 12.80 16.92
N LEU A 163 1.97 12.69 16.86
CA LEU A 163 1.03 13.73 17.28
C LEU A 163 0.48 13.42 18.66
N SER A 164 0.30 14.46 19.46
CA SER A 164 -0.45 14.36 20.73
C SER A 164 -1.95 14.12 20.44
N ASP A 165 -2.69 13.63 21.44
CA ASP A 165 -4.13 13.42 21.31
C ASP A 165 -4.86 14.70 20.90
N LYS A 166 -4.44 15.86 21.44
CA LYS A 166 -4.99 17.15 21.03
C LYS A 166 -4.76 17.42 19.53
N GLN A 167 -3.54 17.21 19.04
CA GLN A 167 -3.23 17.42 17.63
C GLN A 167 -3.96 16.45 16.71
N LEU A 168 -4.13 15.19 17.14
CA LEU A 168 -4.94 14.20 16.41
C LEU A 168 -6.39 14.68 16.28
N LEU A 169 -7.02 15.13 17.36
CA LEU A 169 -8.38 15.65 17.36
C LEU A 169 -8.52 16.88 16.44
N GLU A 170 -7.54 17.78 16.46
CA GLU A 170 -7.52 18.96 15.59
C GLU A 170 -7.43 18.59 14.10
N VAL A 171 -6.60 17.62 13.74
CA VAL A 171 -6.51 17.09 12.36
C VAL A 171 -7.82 16.37 11.98
N PHE A 172 -8.39 15.58 12.88
CA PHE A 172 -9.65 14.88 12.64
C PHE A 172 -10.82 15.86 12.41
N GLU A 173 -10.87 16.97 13.15
CA GLU A 173 -11.89 18.00 12.96
C GLU A 173 -11.77 18.67 11.58
N VAL A 174 -10.55 18.95 11.11
CA VAL A 174 -10.36 19.47 9.75
C VAL A 174 -10.79 18.42 8.71
N ALA A 175 -10.41 17.15 8.90
CA ALA A 175 -10.79 16.08 7.99
C ALA A 175 -12.31 15.93 7.91
N ARG A 176 -13.02 15.98 9.05
CA ARG A 176 -14.49 15.96 9.09
C ARG A 176 -15.09 17.12 8.30
N ARG A 177 -14.60 18.33 8.53
CA ARG A 177 -15.12 19.54 7.88
C ARG A 177 -14.88 19.54 6.36
N GLU A 178 -13.72 19.07 5.91
CA GLU A 178 -13.35 19.05 4.50
C GLU A 178 -13.76 17.71 3.81
N GLU A 179 -14.37 16.78 4.55
CA GLU A 179 -14.76 15.44 4.08
C GLU A 179 -13.56 14.65 3.50
N ALA A 180 -12.41 14.73 4.20
CA ALA A 180 -11.20 13.98 3.90
C ALA A 180 -11.10 12.74 4.78
N LEU A 181 -10.35 11.74 4.34
CA LEU A 181 -10.08 10.51 5.09
C LEU A 181 -8.79 10.63 5.89
N VAL A 182 -8.80 10.22 7.16
CA VAL A 182 -7.57 10.14 7.96
C VAL A 182 -7.10 8.69 8.05
N MET A 183 -5.85 8.47 7.67
CA MET A 183 -5.11 7.22 7.82
C MET A 183 -4.26 7.29 9.09
N VAL A 184 -4.35 6.31 9.98
CA VAL A 184 -3.68 6.35 11.28
C VAL A 184 -2.73 5.18 11.46
N HIS A 185 -1.45 5.49 11.70
CA HIS A 185 -0.47 4.52 12.18
C HIS A 185 -0.63 4.39 13.70
N CYS A 186 -1.15 3.26 14.15
CA CYS A 186 -1.59 3.04 15.53
C CYS A 186 -0.59 2.20 16.32
N GLU A 187 0.43 2.82 16.90
CA GLU A 187 1.31 2.22 17.89
C GLU A 187 1.60 3.22 19.02
N GLY A 188 1.55 2.78 20.28
CA GLY A 188 1.69 3.64 21.44
C GLY A 188 3.13 4.10 21.68
N TYR A 189 3.44 5.36 21.41
CA TYR A 189 4.76 5.97 21.44
C TYR A 189 5.52 5.76 22.76
N ASP A 190 4.92 6.14 23.89
CA ASP A 190 5.59 6.08 25.20
C ASP A 190 5.89 4.64 25.64
N ALA A 191 4.98 3.70 25.34
CA ALA A 191 5.20 2.29 25.64
C ALA A 191 6.36 1.70 24.83
N ILE A 192 6.46 2.03 23.54
CA ILE A 192 7.59 1.63 22.68
C ILE A 192 8.90 2.20 23.20
N ARG A 193 8.95 3.47 23.54
CA ARG A 193 10.16 4.10 24.06
C ARG A 193 10.61 3.48 25.39
N PHE A 194 9.67 3.25 26.28
CA PHE A 194 9.94 2.57 27.56
C PHE A 194 10.53 1.18 27.35
N LEU A 195 9.87 0.35 26.52
CA LEU A 195 10.31 -1.02 26.23
C LEU A 195 11.65 -1.06 25.51
N THR A 196 11.85 -0.20 24.52
CA THR A 196 13.12 -0.07 23.79
C THR A 196 14.27 0.25 24.75
N SER A 197 14.11 1.28 25.58
CA SER A 197 15.14 1.66 26.56
C SER A 197 15.40 0.57 27.60
N LYS A 198 14.37 -0.20 28.01
CA LYS A 198 14.52 -1.32 28.91
C LYS A 198 15.36 -2.44 28.26
N LEU A 199 15.01 -2.85 27.06
CA LEU A 199 15.69 -3.90 26.31
C LEU A 199 17.16 -3.56 26.06
N GLU A 200 17.45 -2.31 25.67
CA GLU A 200 18.84 -1.83 25.46
C GLU A 200 19.68 -1.92 26.77
N ARG A 201 19.11 -1.52 27.91
CA ARG A 201 19.79 -1.64 29.21
C ARG A 201 20.05 -3.09 29.61
N GLU A 202 19.21 -4.03 29.17
CA GLU A 202 19.35 -5.46 29.38
C GLU A 202 20.29 -6.14 28.37
N GLY A 203 20.87 -5.37 27.42
CA GLY A 203 21.78 -5.87 26.39
C GLY A 203 21.08 -6.53 25.21
N HIS A 204 19.78 -6.37 25.07
CA HIS A 204 18.96 -6.92 23.99
C HIS A 204 18.97 -5.97 22.78
N ILE A 205 19.91 -6.17 21.86
CA ILE A 205 20.18 -5.23 20.75
C ILE A 205 19.88 -5.80 19.35
N ALA A 206 19.68 -7.11 19.21
CA ALA A 206 19.43 -7.75 17.91
C ALA A 206 18.10 -7.31 17.30
N PRO A 207 17.95 -7.35 15.94
CA PRO A 207 16.71 -6.97 15.24
C PRO A 207 15.44 -7.64 15.77
N TYR A 208 15.52 -8.87 16.26
CA TYR A 208 14.41 -9.58 16.90
C TYR A 208 13.70 -8.76 17.99
N TYR A 209 14.45 -7.99 18.76
CA TYR A 209 13.89 -7.21 19.88
C TYR A 209 13.10 -5.97 19.39
N HIS A 210 13.13 -5.66 18.11
CA HIS A 210 12.19 -4.71 17.52
C HIS A 210 10.73 -5.17 17.73
N GLY A 211 10.44 -6.46 17.48
CA GLY A 211 9.12 -7.03 17.74
C GLY A 211 8.77 -7.06 19.24
N THR A 212 9.75 -7.36 20.09
CA THR A 212 9.56 -7.38 21.55
C THR A 212 9.26 -5.99 22.12
N SER A 213 9.84 -4.93 21.56
CA SER A 213 9.57 -3.55 21.96
C SER A 213 8.20 -3.02 21.51
N ARG A 214 7.51 -3.78 20.63
CA ARG A 214 6.22 -3.43 20.01
C ARG A 214 5.20 -4.56 20.14
N PRO A 215 4.88 -5.01 21.39
CA PRO A 215 3.90 -6.08 21.59
C PRO A 215 2.52 -5.68 21.07
N GLN A 216 1.65 -6.65 20.78
CA GLN A 216 0.31 -6.41 20.24
C GLN A 216 -0.52 -5.42 21.10
N ALA A 217 -0.32 -5.42 22.43
CA ALA A 217 -0.98 -4.48 23.33
C ALA A 217 -0.71 -3.00 23.00
N VAL A 218 0.49 -2.70 22.47
CA VAL A 218 0.88 -1.33 22.06
C VAL A 218 0.09 -0.87 20.82
N GLU A 219 -0.12 -1.78 19.88
CA GLU A 219 -0.94 -1.51 18.68
C GLU A 219 -2.44 -1.48 19.04
N ARG A 220 -2.90 -2.44 19.87
CA ARG A 220 -4.30 -2.48 20.33
C ARG A 220 -4.72 -1.20 21.04
N GLU A 221 -3.93 -0.72 22.00
CA GLU A 221 -4.22 0.49 22.77
C GLU A 221 -4.34 1.69 21.83
N ALA A 222 -3.34 1.89 20.97
CA ALA A 222 -3.35 3.01 20.04
C ALA A 222 -4.50 2.92 19.03
N THR A 223 -4.82 1.73 18.53
CA THR A 223 -5.97 1.50 17.64
C THR A 223 -7.28 1.88 18.33
N HIS A 224 -7.50 1.41 19.55
CA HIS A 224 -8.71 1.76 20.31
C HIS A 224 -8.81 3.26 20.58
N ARG A 225 -7.70 3.90 20.95
CA ARG A 225 -7.64 5.35 21.20
C ARG A 225 -7.92 6.17 19.94
N ALA A 226 -7.34 5.78 18.79
CA ALA A 226 -7.64 6.43 17.50
C ALA A 226 -9.13 6.31 17.13
N ILE A 227 -9.72 5.13 17.31
CA ILE A 227 -11.16 4.89 17.10
C ILE A 227 -11.99 5.77 18.02
N SER A 228 -11.64 5.85 19.31
CA SER A 228 -12.37 6.69 20.29
C SER A 228 -12.30 8.18 19.92
N HIS A 229 -11.15 8.67 19.46
CA HIS A 229 -11.03 10.05 18.98
C HIS A 229 -11.84 10.29 17.72
N ALA A 230 -11.85 9.35 16.78
CA ALA A 230 -12.68 9.44 15.58
C ALA A 230 -14.18 9.45 15.90
N GLU A 231 -14.63 8.64 16.87
CA GLU A 231 -16.02 8.61 17.36
C GLU A 231 -16.42 9.95 17.99
N VAL A 232 -15.55 10.56 18.81
CA VAL A 232 -15.78 11.87 19.44
C VAL A 232 -15.98 12.97 18.38
N ILE A 233 -15.20 12.95 17.33
CA ILE A 233 -15.27 13.96 16.25
C ILE A 233 -16.35 13.62 15.23
N GLY A 234 -16.70 12.35 15.06
CA GLY A 234 -17.61 11.88 14.01
C GLY A 234 -16.96 11.89 12.63
N VAL A 235 -15.72 11.42 12.52
CA VAL A 235 -14.94 11.37 11.27
C VAL A 235 -14.62 9.93 10.89
N PRO A 236 -14.68 9.58 9.60
CA PRO A 236 -14.20 8.28 9.14
C PRO A 236 -12.68 8.21 9.20
N ILE A 237 -12.16 7.02 9.60
CA ILE A 237 -10.73 6.77 9.63
C ILE A 237 -10.37 5.44 8.96
N MET A 238 -9.12 5.35 8.52
CA MET A 238 -8.47 4.14 8.06
C MET A 238 -7.38 3.75 9.06
N ILE A 239 -7.53 2.61 9.71
CA ILE A 239 -6.44 1.99 10.48
C ILE A 239 -5.56 1.23 9.50
N VAL A 240 -4.35 1.72 9.26
CA VAL A 240 -3.45 1.15 8.27
C VAL A 240 -2.63 -0.01 8.82
N HIS A 241 -2.15 -0.90 7.93
CA HIS A 241 -1.22 -2.01 8.20
C HIS A 241 -1.47 -2.75 9.53
N VAL A 242 -2.72 -3.08 9.82
CA VAL A 242 -3.09 -3.89 11.01
C VAL A 242 -2.35 -5.22 10.99
N SER A 243 -1.60 -5.50 12.05
CA SER A 243 -0.60 -6.56 12.06
C SER A 243 -1.01 -7.85 12.76
N GLY A 244 -2.03 -7.83 13.59
CA GLY A 244 -2.39 -9.00 14.40
C GLY A 244 -3.79 -8.95 14.99
N ARG A 245 -4.08 -10.00 15.77
CA ARG A 245 -5.40 -10.27 16.36
C ARG A 245 -5.93 -9.10 17.19
N GLU A 246 -5.12 -8.60 18.11
CA GLU A 246 -5.62 -7.66 19.12
C GLU A 246 -6.07 -6.31 18.51
N ALA A 247 -5.34 -5.79 17.53
CA ALA A 247 -5.73 -4.56 16.83
C ALA A 247 -6.91 -4.81 15.88
N MET A 248 -6.91 -5.93 15.15
CA MET A 248 -8.02 -6.33 14.27
C MET A 248 -9.35 -6.45 15.03
N GLU A 249 -9.32 -6.97 16.25
CA GLU A 249 -10.52 -7.06 17.12
C GLU A 249 -11.05 -5.67 17.51
N GLN A 250 -10.20 -4.67 17.70
CA GLN A 250 -10.66 -3.28 17.95
C GLN A 250 -11.39 -2.70 16.74
N VAL A 251 -10.86 -2.95 15.54
CA VAL A 251 -11.53 -2.54 14.29
C VAL A 251 -12.88 -3.23 14.14
N ARG A 252 -12.92 -4.56 14.32
CA ARG A 252 -14.16 -5.34 14.25
C ARG A 252 -15.21 -4.81 15.24
N TRP A 253 -14.81 -4.56 16.49
CA TRP A 253 -15.67 -4.00 17.51
C TRP A 253 -16.28 -2.64 17.09
N ALA A 254 -15.45 -1.75 16.50
CA ALA A 254 -15.94 -0.46 16.02
C ALA A 254 -16.93 -0.60 14.85
N GLN A 255 -16.62 -1.44 13.88
CA GLN A 255 -17.48 -1.71 12.72
C GLN A 255 -18.82 -2.32 13.13
N GLN A 256 -18.84 -3.25 14.11
CA GLN A 256 -20.07 -3.85 14.64
C GLN A 256 -20.98 -2.82 15.35
N ARG A 257 -20.41 -1.72 15.82
CA ARG A 257 -21.16 -0.57 16.37
C ARG A 257 -21.61 0.43 15.30
N GLY A 258 -21.28 0.19 14.04
CA GLY A 258 -21.61 1.09 12.94
C GLY A 258 -20.71 2.33 12.85
N LEU A 259 -19.54 2.33 13.51
CA LEU A 259 -18.59 3.43 13.37
C LEU A 259 -17.90 3.35 12.00
N PRO A 260 -17.65 4.50 11.33
CA PRO A 260 -17.02 4.55 10.01
C PRO A 260 -15.51 4.32 10.12
N VAL A 261 -15.13 3.11 10.48
CA VAL A 261 -13.74 2.66 10.61
C VAL A 261 -13.41 1.67 9.53
N HIS A 262 -12.47 2.04 8.67
CA HIS A 262 -11.89 1.16 7.67
C HIS A 262 -10.56 0.60 8.17
N ALA A 263 -10.14 -0.52 7.62
CA ALA A 263 -8.85 -1.12 7.97
C ALA A 263 -8.14 -1.70 6.75
N GLU A 264 -6.82 -1.70 6.85
CA GLU A 264 -5.88 -2.20 5.87
C GLU A 264 -4.96 -3.23 6.50
N THR A 265 -4.58 -4.26 5.74
CA THR A 265 -3.50 -5.17 6.11
C THR A 265 -2.56 -5.40 4.93
N CYS A 266 -1.46 -6.12 5.15
CA CYS A 266 -0.33 -6.22 4.21
C CYS A 266 0.21 -7.66 4.11
N PRO A 267 1.00 -7.98 3.06
CA PRO A 267 1.56 -9.31 2.84
C PRO A 267 2.37 -9.86 4.01
N GLN A 268 3.15 -9.01 4.69
CA GLN A 268 3.98 -9.42 5.83
C GLN A 268 3.17 -10.01 6.97
N TYR A 269 1.93 -9.59 7.16
CA TYR A 269 1.07 -10.06 8.27
C TYR A 269 0.31 -11.36 7.97
N ILE A 270 0.43 -11.86 6.75
CA ILE A 270 -0.12 -13.16 6.37
C ILE A 270 0.96 -14.21 6.03
N THR A 271 2.25 -13.80 6.00
CA THR A 271 3.34 -14.68 5.56
C THR A 271 4.56 -14.68 6.47
N LEU A 272 4.90 -13.55 7.09
CA LEU A 272 6.06 -13.42 7.97
C LEU A 272 5.67 -13.51 9.44
N THR A 273 6.63 -13.88 10.27
CA THR A 273 6.47 -13.92 11.73
C THR A 273 7.59 -13.14 12.44
N ALA A 274 7.43 -12.90 13.74
CA ALA A 274 8.47 -12.31 14.56
C ALA A 274 9.77 -13.12 14.56
N ASP A 275 9.69 -14.42 14.32
CA ASP A 275 10.85 -15.30 14.26
C ASP A 275 11.77 -15.01 13.07
N ASP A 276 11.24 -14.47 11.98
CA ASP A 276 12.06 -14.04 10.83
C ASP A 276 13.06 -12.95 11.23
N MET A 277 12.70 -12.08 12.18
CA MET A 277 13.59 -11.06 12.71
C MET A 277 14.75 -11.61 13.57
N LYS A 278 14.77 -12.90 13.90
CA LYS A 278 15.92 -13.57 14.53
C LYS A 278 17.11 -13.65 13.57
N GLY A 279 16.86 -13.54 12.28
CA GLY A 279 17.87 -13.78 11.28
C GLY A 279 18.38 -15.23 11.34
N LEU A 280 19.68 -15.42 11.07
CA LEU A 280 20.27 -16.75 11.09
C LEU A 280 20.45 -17.29 12.52
N ASN A 281 20.79 -16.44 13.47
CA ASN A 281 21.02 -16.82 14.86
C ASN A 281 21.01 -15.59 15.79
N MET A 282 19.89 -14.88 15.87
CA MET A 282 19.76 -13.62 16.60
C MET A 282 20.77 -12.56 16.12
N ASP A 283 21.07 -12.55 14.82
CA ASP A 283 22.06 -11.69 14.21
C ASP A 283 21.44 -10.55 13.38
N ILE A 284 22.29 -9.74 12.80
CA ILE A 284 21.88 -8.55 12.03
C ILE A 284 21.10 -8.90 10.75
N THR A 285 21.13 -10.15 10.27
CA THR A 285 20.37 -10.57 9.08
C THR A 285 18.86 -10.45 9.29
N GLY A 286 18.39 -10.47 10.54
CA GLY A 286 17.01 -10.20 10.91
C GLY A 286 16.54 -8.77 10.56
N ALA A 287 17.45 -7.83 10.31
CA ALA A 287 17.12 -6.47 9.86
C ALA A 287 16.33 -6.45 8.54
N LYS A 288 16.46 -7.49 7.70
CA LYS A 288 15.68 -7.65 6.45
C LYS A 288 14.16 -7.70 6.68
N TYR A 289 13.73 -8.04 7.88
CA TYR A 289 12.31 -8.24 8.24
C TYR A 289 11.76 -7.15 9.18
N VAL A 290 12.59 -6.19 9.57
CA VAL A 290 12.18 -5.09 10.46
C VAL A 290 11.27 -4.13 9.69
N CYS A 291 10.01 -4.08 10.13
CA CYS A 291 8.98 -3.11 9.71
C CYS A 291 8.07 -2.77 10.91
N SER A 292 7.25 -1.76 10.81
CA SER A 292 6.37 -1.31 11.89
C SER A 292 4.94 -1.06 11.41
N PRO A 293 3.96 -1.74 12.02
CA PRO A 293 4.09 -2.74 13.09
C PRO A 293 4.88 -3.98 12.65
N PRO A 294 5.54 -4.69 13.59
CA PRO A 294 6.32 -5.88 13.24
C PRO A 294 5.41 -7.07 12.87
N PRO A 295 5.89 -8.03 12.06
CA PRO A 295 5.26 -9.34 11.94
C PRO A 295 5.05 -9.97 13.31
N ARG A 296 3.94 -10.73 13.47
CA ARG A 296 3.52 -11.30 14.76
C ARG A 296 3.82 -12.80 14.83
N ASP A 297 2.83 -13.59 15.06
CA ASP A 297 2.87 -15.05 15.21
C ASP A 297 1.85 -15.71 14.26
N ALA A 298 1.86 -17.04 14.21
CA ALA A 298 0.95 -17.81 13.38
C ALA A 298 -0.55 -17.63 13.77
N GLU A 299 -0.83 -17.39 15.03
CA GLU A 299 -2.18 -17.12 15.51
C GLU A 299 -2.68 -15.77 14.99
N SER A 300 -1.82 -14.77 14.99
CA SER A 300 -2.11 -13.45 14.39
C SER A 300 -2.31 -13.55 12.88
N GLN A 301 -1.51 -14.33 12.15
CA GLN A 301 -1.73 -14.59 10.73
C GLN A 301 -3.12 -15.18 10.48
N GLN A 302 -3.53 -16.15 11.29
CA GLN A 302 -4.86 -16.75 11.19
C GLN A 302 -5.97 -15.72 11.45
N ALA A 303 -5.79 -14.85 12.43
CA ALA A 303 -6.73 -13.76 12.72
C ALA A 303 -6.82 -12.74 11.58
N ILE A 304 -5.69 -12.39 10.96
CA ILE A 304 -5.68 -11.50 9.78
C ILE A 304 -6.47 -12.15 8.62
N TRP A 305 -6.27 -13.45 8.35
CA TRP A 305 -7.08 -14.17 7.35
C TRP A 305 -8.57 -14.18 7.70
N GLU A 306 -8.92 -14.37 8.97
CA GLU A 306 -10.30 -14.26 9.44
C GLU A 306 -10.86 -12.85 9.15
N GLY A 307 -10.10 -11.80 9.44
CA GLY A 307 -10.48 -10.41 9.13
C GLY A 307 -10.67 -10.16 7.62
N ILE A 308 -9.80 -10.73 6.77
CA ILE A 308 -9.91 -10.64 5.31
C ILE A 308 -11.22 -11.31 4.83
N THR A 309 -11.48 -12.53 5.29
CA THR A 309 -12.64 -13.32 4.83
C THR A 309 -13.97 -12.80 5.36
N THR A 310 -13.97 -12.20 6.55
CA THR A 310 -15.19 -11.66 7.18
C THR A 310 -15.44 -10.17 6.87
N GLY A 311 -14.55 -9.51 6.10
CA GLY A 311 -14.75 -8.14 5.64
C GLY A 311 -14.33 -7.05 6.64
N VAL A 312 -13.55 -7.38 7.66
CA VAL A 312 -12.96 -6.38 8.58
C VAL A 312 -11.99 -5.48 7.83
N PHE A 313 -11.23 -6.05 6.87
CA PHE A 313 -10.30 -5.30 6.02
C PHE A 313 -10.97 -4.90 4.72
N GLN A 314 -10.88 -3.63 4.37
CA GLN A 314 -11.35 -3.08 3.09
C GLN A 314 -10.27 -3.09 2.04
N THR A 315 -9.01 -2.93 2.43
CA THR A 315 -7.87 -2.86 1.50
C THR A 315 -6.73 -3.77 1.93
N PHE A 316 -6.00 -4.24 0.92
CA PHE A 316 -4.76 -4.99 1.07
C PHE A 316 -3.66 -4.24 0.33
N SER A 317 -2.77 -3.56 1.06
CA SER A 317 -1.68 -2.74 0.53
C SER A 317 -0.32 -3.39 0.79
N SER A 318 0.76 -2.84 0.24
CA SER A 318 2.09 -3.41 0.46
C SER A 318 2.80 -2.88 1.70
N ASP A 319 2.54 -1.64 2.06
CA ASP A 319 3.40 -0.85 2.95
C ASP A 319 4.86 -0.88 2.47
N HIS A 320 5.04 -0.79 1.14
CA HIS A 320 6.36 -0.76 0.52
C HIS A 320 7.16 0.42 1.05
N CYS A 321 8.21 0.09 1.80
CA CYS A 321 9.10 1.06 2.42
C CYS A 321 10.55 0.52 2.32
N PRO A 322 11.17 0.64 1.12
CA PRO A 322 12.35 -0.11 0.77
C PRO A 322 13.63 0.58 1.21
N PHE A 323 14.50 -0.18 1.83
CA PHE A 323 15.89 0.19 2.11
C PHE A 323 16.80 -0.90 1.59
N ARG A 324 17.97 -0.55 1.04
CA ARG A 324 18.96 -1.59 0.69
C ARG A 324 19.46 -2.25 1.99
N TYR A 325 19.66 -3.57 1.92
CA TYR A 325 20.15 -4.29 3.09
C TYR A 325 21.65 -4.03 3.29
N ASP A 326 22.46 -4.27 2.28
CA ASP A 326 23.93 -4.13 2.35
C ASP A 326 24.36 -2.70 1.94
N ASP A 327 23.87 -1.71 2.70
CA ASP A 327 24.16 -0.30 2.46
C ASP A 327 24.24 0.44 3.80
N PRO A 328 25.31 1.20 4.06
CA PRO A 328 25.42 2.01 5.28
C PRO A 328 24.40 3.14 5.39
N LYS A 329 23.67 3.44 4.31
CA LYS A 329 22.53 4.36 4.29
C LYS A 329 21.18 3.62 4.21
N GLY A 330 21.19 2.31 4.29
CA GLY A 330 20.02 1.42 4.27
C GLY A 330 19.82 0.73 5.62
N LYS A 331 19.53 -0.58 5.60
CA LYS A 331 19.27 -1.38 6.82
C LYS A 331 20.48 -1.48 7.74
N LEU A 332 21.70 -1.44 7.19
CA LEU A 332 22.96 -1.60 7.93
C LEU A 332 23.65 -0.25 8.21
N THR A 333 22.88 0.76 8.62
CA THR A 333 23.49 2.00 9.12
C THR A 333 24.52 1.68 10.23
N PRO A 334 25.55 2.52 10.45
CA PRO A 334 26.53 2.30 11.51
C PRO A 334 25.88 2.02 12.88
N ASN A 335 24.81 2.72 13.20
CA ASN A 335 24.09 2.56 14.46
C ASN A 335 23.20 1.30 14.50
N ALA A 336 22.74 0.78 13.37
CA ALA A 336 21.90 -0.43 13.31
C ALA A 336 22.57 -1.66 13.94
N ARG A 337 23.93 -1.72 13.92
CA ARG A 337 24.68 -2.78 14.58
C ARG A 337 24.81 -2.62 16.10
N THR A 338 24.47 -1.45 16.62
CA THR A 338 24.54 -1.17 18.07
C THR A 338 23.21 -1.40 18.77
N SER A 339 22.10 -1.27 18.06
CA SER A 339 20.77 -1.57 18.57
C SER A 339 19.74 -1.68 17.44
N PHE A 340 18.78 -2.60 17.58
CA PHE A 340 17.61 -2.75 16.71
C PHE A 340 16.85 -1.43 16.50
N ARG A 341 16.93 -0.52 17.47
CA ARG A 341 16.30 0.81 17.43
C ARG A 341 16.69 1.60 16.18
N TRP A 342 17.90 1.41 15.69
CA TRP A 342 18.46 2.18 14.59
C TRP A 342 18.36 1.48 13.24
N VAL A 343 17.74 0.30 13.20
CA VAL A 343 17.42 -0.36 11.93
C VAL A 343 16.28 0.40 11.27
N PRO A 344 16.43 0.95 10.06
CA PRO A 344 15.34 1.59 9.34
C PRO A 344 14.13 0.66 9.19
N ASN A 345 12.95 1.16 9.61
CA ASN A 345 11.71 0.39 9.60
C ASN A 345 11.08 0.42 8.21
N GLY A 346 10.91 -0.73 7.61
CA GLY A 346 10.28 -0.88 6.31
C GLY A 346 10.89 -2.00 5.48
N ILE A 347 10.10 -2.58 4.60
CA ILE A 347 10.49 -3.67 3.71
C ILE A 347 9.94 -3.43 2.30
N PRO A 348 10.61 -3.93 1.23
CA PRO A 348 10.05 -3.87 -0.11
C PRO A 348 8.87 -4.84 -0.26
N GLY A 349 7.82 -4.46 -1.01
CA GLY A 349 6.63 -5.31 -1.16
C GLY A 349 5.72 -4.97 -2.34
N VAL A 350 5.91 -3.82 -3.02
CA VAL A 350 4.97 -3.34 -4.04
C VAL A 350 4.80 -4.30 -5.23
N GLU A 351 5.86 -4.99 -5.63
CA GLU A 351 5.83 -5.95 -6.74
C GLU A 351 5.26 -7.32 -6.34
N THR A 352 5.47 -7.73 -5.08
CA THR A 352 5.09 -9.06 -4.60
C THR A 352 3.71 -9.10 -3.92
N ARG A 353 3.11 -7.95 -3.62
CA ARG A 353 1.82 -7.82 -2.92
C ARG A 353 0.70 -8.65 -3.55
N LEU A 354 0.42 -8.42 -4.83
CA LEU A 354 -0.67 -9.11 -5.53
C LEU A 354 -0.39 -10.60 -5.72
N PRO A 355 0.81 -11.03 -6.17
CA PRO A 355 1.16 -12.44 -6.26
C PRO A 355 1.04 -13.21 -4.94
N ILE A 356 1.46 -12.63 -3.82
CA ILE A 356 1.34 -13.26 -2.51
C ILE A 356 -0.13 -13.41 -2.11
N LEU A 357 -0.94 -12.35 -2.22
CA LEU A 357 -2.36 -12.45 -1.88
C LEU A 357 -3.10 -13.41 -2.80
N PHE A 358 -2.80 -13.42 -4.10
CA PHE A 358 -3.42 -14.35 -5.04
C PHE A 358 -3.08 -15.81 -4.69
N SER A 359 -1.80 -16.08 -4.47
CA SER A 359 -1.32 -17.43 -4.13
C SER A 359 -1.90 -17.93 -2.81
N GLU A 360 -1.76 -17.12 -1.75
CA GLU A 360 -2.20 -17.52 -0.41
C GLU A 360 -3.72 -17.47 -0.21
N GLY A 361 -4.39 -16.61 -0.96
CA GLY A 361 -5.82 -16.37 -0.89
C GLY A 361 -6.60 -17.16 -1.93
N VAL A 362 -6.48 -16.78 -3.19
CA VAL A 362 -7.27 -17.34 -4.29
C VAL A 362 -6.84 -18.77 -4.60
N SER A 363 -5.56 -19.01 -4.86
CA SER A 363 -5.06 -20.34 -5.26
C SER A 363 -5.24 -21.40 -4.16
N LYS A 364 -5.22 -20.98 -2.88
CA LYS A 364 -5.52 -21.86 -1.74
C LYS A 364 -7.02 -21.89 -1.36
N GLY A 365 -7.88 -21.22 -2.10
CA GLY A 365 -9.34 -21.25 -1.90
C GLY A 365 -9.84 -20.54 -0.65
N ARG A 366 -9.06 -19.61 -0.09
CA ARG A 366 -9.46 -18.82 1.10
C ARG A 366 -10.37 -17.64 0.75
N ILE A 367 -10.16 -17.04 -0.43
CA ILE A 367 -10.98 -15.94 -0.96
C ILE A 367 -11.34 -16.20 -2.43
N THR A 368 -12.42 -15.58 -2.88
CA THR A 368 -12.82 -15.61 -4.29
C THR A 368 -12.01 -14.62 -5.13
N LEU A 369 -12.08 -14.76 -6.46
CA LEU A 369 -11.52 -13.77 -7.39
C LEU A 369 -12.14 -12.39 -7.20
N GLN A 370 -13.46 -12.33 -6.96
CA GLN A 370 -14.17 -11.08 -6.70
C GLN A 370 -13.65 -10.38 -5.44
N LYS A 371 -13.43 -11.13 -4.35
CA LYS A 371 -12.84 -10.60 -3.11
C LYS A 371 -11.40 -10.11 -3.32
N PHE A 372 -10.62 -10.82 -4.14
CA PHE A 372 -9.28 -10.36 -4.52
C PHE A 372 -9.33 -9.01 -5.23
N VAL A 373 -10.20 -8.85 -6.24
CA VAL A 373 -10.38 -7.57 -6.95
C VAL A 373 -10.90 -6.47 -6.01
N GLU A 374 -11.85 -6.80 -5.15
CA GLU A 374 -12.37 -5.88 -4.14
C GLU A 374 -11.25 -5.31 -3.27
N LEU A 375 -10.39 -6.17 -2.71
CA LEU A 375 -9.32 -5.82 -1.77
C LEU A 375 -8.13 -5.13 -2.43
N THR A 376 -7.91 -5.31 -3.73
CA THR A 376 -6.67 -4.87 -4.40
C THR A 376 -6.86 -3.74 -5.40
N ALA A 377 -8.09 -3.45 -5.78
CA ALA A 377 -8.43 -2.43 -6.77
C ALA A 377 -9.67 -1.62 -6.41
N THR A 378 -10.84 -2.26 -6.33
CA THR A 378 -12.14 -1.55 -6.26
C THR A 378 -12.30 -0.74 -4.98
N ASN A 379 -12.01 -1.31 -3.81
CA ASN A 379 -12.14 -0.60 -2.55
C ASN A 379 -11.11 0.53 -2.41
N HIS A 380 -9.87 0.33 -2.91
CA HIS A 380 -8.90 1.42 -2.97
C HIS A 380 -9.45 2.61 -3.77
N ALA A 381 -10.00 2.34 -4.96
CA ALA A 381 -10.57 3.37 -5.81
C ALA A 381 -11.73 4.12 -5.14
N ARG A 382 -12.62 3.39 -4.45
CA ARG A 382 -13.77 3.96 -3.74
C ARG A 382 -13.36 4.77 -2.53
N ILE A 383 -12.51 4.22 -1.68
CA ILE A 383 -12.07 4.86 -0.43
C ILE A 383 -11.27 6.14 -0.73
N TYR A 384 -10.44 6.12 -1.76
CA TYR A 384 -9.55 7.24 -2.05
C TYR A 384 -10.02 8.16 -3.18
N GLY A 385 -11.31 8.11 -3.54
CA GLY A 385 -11.93 9.08 -4.46
C GLY A 385 -11.48 8.97 -5.91
N LEU A 386 -11.17 7.76 -6.37
CA LEU A 386 -10.74 7.45 -7.74
C LEU A 386 -11.83 6.76 -8.57
N TYR A 387 -12.86 6.21 -7.90
CA TYR A 387 -13.99 5.58 -8.55
C TYR A 387 -14.98 6.66 -9.06
N PRO A 388 -15.57 6.51 -10.27
CA PRO A 388 -15.54 5.39 -11.21
C PRO A 388 -14.45 5.48 -12.28
N ARG A 389 -13.42 6.30 -12.12
CA ARG A 389 -12.33 6.39 -13.09
C ARG A 389 -11.47 5.12 -13.08
N LYS A 390 -11.18 4.59 -11.89
CA LYS A 390 -10.28 3.46 -11.61
C LYS A 390 -10.99 2.36 -10.79
N GLY A 391 -10.36 1.18 -10.70
CA GLY A 391 -10.73 0.14 -9.75
C GLY A 391 -11.72 -0.91 -10.27
N SER A 392 -12.09 -0.87 -11.55
CA SER A 392 -12.94 -1.89 -12.17
C SER A 392 -12.69 -1.98 -13.68
N ILE A 393 -13.17 -3.05 -14.30
CA ILE A 393 -13.27 -3.20 -15.77
C ILE A 393 -14.73 -2.91 -16.14
N GLY A 394 -14.96 -1.80 -16.83
CA GLY A 394 -16.26 -1.36 -17.27
C GLY A 394 -16.16 -0.26 -18.32
N VAL A 395 -17.18 -0.10 -19.15
CA VAL A 395 -17.22 0.97 -20.15
C VAL A 395 -17.15 2.34 -19.44
N GLY A 396 -16.22 3.19 -19.88
CA GLY A 396 -15.97 4.52 -19.31
C GLY A 396 -14.83 4.57 -18.29
N PHE A 397 -14.39 3.45 -17.74
CA PHE A 397 -13.21 3.39 -16.90
C PHE A 397 -11.92 3.62 -17.69
N ASP A 398 -10.87 4.09 -17.05
CA ASP A 398 -9.53 4.04 -17.60
C ASP A 398 -9.18 2.58 -17.95
N ALA A 399 -8.49 2.37 -19.04
CA ALA A 399 -8.12 1.03 -19.49
C ALA A 399 -6.90 0.51 -18.70
N ASP A 400 -7.11 0.29 -17.42
CA ASP A 400 -6.16 -0.28 -16.46
C ASP A 400 -6.49 -1.76 -16.28
N VAL A 401 -5.76 -2.62 -16.99
CA VAL A 401 -6.04 -4.05 -17.03
C VAL A 401 -4.77 -4.85 -16.80
N VAL A 402 -4.87 -5.87 -15.98
CA VAL A 402 -3.79 -6.85 -15.76
C VAL A 402 -4.23 -8.20 -16.31
N LEU A 403 -3.43 -8.73 -17.22
CA LEU A 403 -3.57 -10.11 -17.64
C LEU A 403 -2.78 -10.99 -16.68
N TRP A 404 -3.48 -11.91 -16.07
CA TRP A 404 -3.00 -12.73 -14.98
C TRP A 404 -3.03 -14.20 -15.36
N ASP A 405 -1.91 -14.91 -15.26
CA ASP A 405 -1.88 -16.36 -15.40
C ASP A 405 -2.14 -16.99 -14.01
N PRO A 406 -3.34 -17.55 -13.78
CA PRO A 406 -3.69 -18.11 -12.48
C PRO A 406 -2.98 -19.42 -12.15
N LYS A 407 -2.31 -20.05 -13.13
CA LYS A 407 -1.64 -21.35 -12.99
C LYS A 407 -0.11 -21.23 -12.96
N LEU A 408 0.43 -20.09 -13.30
CA LEU A 408 1.88 -19.88 -13.33
C LEU A 408 2.46 -20.04 -11.93
N LYS A 409 3.36 -21.01 -11.78
CA LYS A 409 4.11 -21.24 -10.55
C LYS A 409 5.45 -20.53 -10.64
N LYS A 410 5.75 -19.73 -9.63
CA LYS A 410 7.01 -18.99 -9.56
C LYS A 410 7.55 -19.02 -8.14
N LYS A 411 8.88 -19.05 -8.04
CA LYS A 411 9.59 -18.78 -6.80
C LYS A 411 10.04 -17.33 -6.80
N ILE A 412 9.68 -16.57 -5.77
CA ILE A 412 10.12 -15.17 -5.64
C ILE A 412 11.63 -15.17 -5.44
N GLN A 413 12.34 -14.46 -6.30
CA GLN A 413 13.78 -14.25 -6.22
C GLN A 413 14.08 -12.77 -6.44
N GLN A 414 14.95 -12.19 -5.62
CA GLN A 414 15.33 -10.78 -5.73
C GLN A 414 15.84 -10.42 -7.12
N THR A 415 16.55 -11.32 -7.78
CA THR A 415 17.10 -11.12 -9.12
C THR A 415 16.05 -10.92 -10.21
N ASP A 416 14.81 -11.32 -9.96
CA ASP A 416 13.70 -11.21 -10.91
C ASP A 416 12.83 -9.98 -10.64
N LEU A 417 13.07 -9.25 -9.53
CA LEU A 417 12.28 -8.10 -9.12
C LEU A 417 12.89 -6.79 -9.66
N HIS A 418 12.03 -5.77 -9.77
CA HIS A 418 12.36 -4.51 -10.46
C HIS A 418 12.58 -3.32 -9.51
N HIS A 419 12.38 -3.50 -8.20
CA HIS A 419 12.59 -2.45 -7.20
C HIS A 419 14.08 -2.23 -6.88
N GLY A 420 14.41 -1.08 -6.27
CA GLY A 420 15.80 -0.67 -6.00
C GLY A 420 16.45 -1.33 -4.78
N ALA A 421 15.70 -2.06 -3.94
CA ALA A 421 16.31 -2.80 -2.84
C ALA A 421 17.10 -4.03 -3.36
N ASP A 422 18.10 -4.44 -2.61
CA ASP A 422 18.99 -5.56 -2.93
C ASP A 422 18.58 -6.87 -2.26
N TYR A 423 17.37 -6.92 -1.72
CA TYR A 423 16.77 -8.10 -1.10
C TYR A 423 15.25 -8.05 -1.19
N THR A 424 14.61 -9.19 -0.98
CA THR A 424 13.17 -9.30 -0.68
C THR A 424 12.97 -10.13 0.58
N PRO A 425 12.01 -9.78 1.49
CA PRO A 425 11.68 -10.63 2.63
C PRO A 425 11.12 -12.00 2.23
N TRP A 426 10.65 -12.12 0.99
CA TRP A 426 10.05 -13.35 0.45
C TRP A 426 10.99 -14.11 -0.47
N GLU A 427 12.31 -13.96 -0.33
CA GLU A 427 13.29 -14.74 -1.10
C GLU A 427 13.03 -16.25 -0.96
N GLY A 428 12.85 -16.92 -2.09
CA GLY A 428 12.57 -18.35 -2.12
C GLY A 428 11.11 -18.75 -1.86
N PHE A 429 10.19 -17.79 -1.66
CA PHE A 429 8.77 -18.06 -1.41
C PHE A 429 8.07 -18.55 -2.70
N ASP A 430 7.36 -19.68 -2.63
CA ASP A 430 6.64 -20.23 -3.75
C ASP A 430 5.25 -19.59 -3.88
N VAL A 431 4.93 -19.11 -5.07
CA VAL A 431 3.62 -18.53 -5.41
C VAL A 431 2.99 -19.20 -6.61
N THR A 432 1.67 -19.22 -6.63
CA THR A 432 0.86 -19.67 -7.78
C THR A 432 -0.05 -18.52 -8.22
N GLY A 433 0.07 -18.15 -9.49
CA GLY A 433 -0.56 -16.98 -10.07
C GLY A 433 0.38 -15.77 -10.12
N TRP A 434 0.55 -15.21 -11.34
CA TRP A 434 1.45 -14.09 -11.58
C TRP A 434 0.93 -13.18 -12.70
N PRO A 435 1.12 -11.84 -12.63
CA PRO A 435 0.80 -10.96 -13.75
C PRO A 435 1.75 -11.22 -14.93
N VAL A 436 1.20 -11.37 -16.13
CA VAL A 436 1.98 -11.56 -17.36
C VAL A 436 2.00 -10.33 -18.25
N THR A 437 0.96 -9.48 -18.16
CA THR A 437 0.89 -8.20 -18.86
C THR A 437 0.17 -7.18 -18.00
N THR A 438 0.75 -5.99 -17.83
CA THR A 438 0.12 -4.85 -17.15
C THR A 438 -0.11 -3.73 -18.15
N ILE A 439 -1.35 -3.29 -18.25
CA ILE A 439 -1.82 -2.24 -19.16
C ILE A 439 -2.33 -1.08 -18.31
N ALA A 440 -1.72 0.08 -18.45
CA ALA A 440 -2.11 1.32 -17.79
C ALA A 440 -2.62 2.33 -18.79
N ARG A 441 -3.86 2.76 -18.65
CA ARG A 441 -4.56 3.65 -19.60
C ARG A 441 -4.35 3.22 -21.06
N GLY A 442 -4.60 1.92 -21.34
CA GLY A 442 -4.51 1.33 -22.68
C GLY A 442 -3.10 1.13 -23.23
N ARG A 443 -2.05 1.46 -22.47
CA ARG A 443 -0.65 1.25 -22.86
C ARG A 443 -0.06 0.06 -22.09
N VAL A 444 0.58 -0.86 -22.79
CA VAL A 444 1.31 -1.96 -22.17
C VAL A 444 2.55 -1.39 -21.49
N VAL A 445 2.65 -1.56 -20.17
CA VAL A 445 3.77 -1.09 -19.34
C VAL A 445 4.73 -2.24 -19.01
N TYR A 446 4.17 -3.43 -18.73
CA TYR A 446 4.91 -4.63 -18.41
C TYR A 446 4.39 -5.80 -19.23
N GLU A 447 5.29 -6.60 -19.77
CA GLU A 447 4.97 -7.79 -20.56
C GLU A 447 6.03 -8.86 -20.39
N GLN A 448 5.60 -10.04 -19.93
CA GLN A 448 6.44 -11.25 -19.80
C GLN A 448 7.82 -11.03 -19.16
N GLY A 449 7.87 -10.41 -18.00
CA GLY A 449 9.09 -10.18 -17.24
C GLY A 449 9.86 -8.92 -17.65
N LYS A 450 9.34 -8.10 -18.57
CA LYS A 450 10.02 -6.91 -19.06
C LYS A 450 9.18 -5.66 -18.92
N ILE A 451 9.80 -4.58 -18.52
CA ILE A 451 9.21 -3.24 -18.64
C ILE A 451 9.34 -2.81 -20.09
N VAL A 452 8.20 -2.55 -20.71
CA VAL A 452 8.09 -2.12 -22.13
C VAL A 452 7.45 -0.75 -22.26
N GLY A 453 6.89 -0.20 -21.18
CA GLY A 453 6.32 1.13 -21.14
C GLY A 453 7.36 2.23 -21.00
N ASP A 454 6.95 3.46 -21.29
CA ASP A 454 7.80 4.64 -21.22
C ASP A 454 7.80 5.27 -19.83
N LYS A 455 8.97 5.66 -19.35
CA LYS A 455 9.12 6.51 -18.19
C LYS A 455 8.41 7.85 -18.43
N GLY A 456 7.66 8.32 -17.45
CA GLY A 456 6.89 9.57 -17.56
C GLY A 456 5.51 9.39 -18.20
N ALA A 457 5.11 8.17 -18.55
CA ALA A 457 3.79 7.91 -19.12
C ALA A 457 2.65 7.94 -18.07
N GLY A 458 2.98 7.79 -16.78
CA GLY A 458 2.04 7.90 -15.67
C GLY A 458 1.65 9.35 -15.38
N GLU A 459 0.43 9.54 -14.90
CA GLU A 459 -0.10 10.85 -14.53
C GLU A 459 -0.21 11.00 -13.02
N LEU A 460 -0.01 12.22 -12.51
CA LEU A 460 -0.37 12.58 -11.16
C LEU A 460 -1.85 13.00 -11.12
N LEU A 461 -2.67 12.22 -10.43
CA LEU A 461 -4.12 12.38 -10.42
C LEU A 461 -4.60 13.18 -9.21
N SER A 462 -5.51 14.13 -9.45
CA SER A 462 -6.37 14.68 -8.41
C SER A 462 -7.46 13.67 -8.06
N ARG A 463 -7.84 13.60 -6.78
CA ARG A 463 -8.83 12.67 -6.27
C ARG A 463 -10.08 13.40 -5.77
N GLY A 464 -11.21 12.75 -5.90
CA GLY A 464 -12.46 13.16 -5.28
C GLY A 464 -12.53 12.74 -3.80
N LYS A 465 -13.70 12.96 -3.21
CA LYS A 465 -14.03 12.46 -1.88
C LYS A 465 -14.22 10.94 -1.93
N SER A 466 -14.07 10.29 -0.78
CA SER A 466 -14.39 8.87 -0.64
C SER A 466 -15.85 8.60 -1.02
N SER A 467 -16.11 7.49 -1.71
CA SER A 467 -17.48 7.02 -2.01
C SER A 467 -17.93 5.89 -1.09
N LEU A 468 -17.13 5.53 -0.08
CA LEU A 468 -17.48 4.57 0.98
C LEU A 468 -17.65 5.24 2.35
N VAL A 469 -17.62 6.56 2.40
CA VAL A 469 -17.70 7.35 3.63
C VAL A 469 -18.92 8.25 3.58
#